data_e2405e9d01efc334055982afdf93936a
#
_entry.id   e2405e9d01efc334055982afdf93936a
#
_cell.length_a   1.000
_cell.length_b   1.000
_cell.length_c   1.000
_cell.angle_alpha   90.00
_cell.angle_beta   90.00
_cell.angle_gamma   90.00
#
_symmetry.space_group_name_H-M   'P 1'
#
loop_
_entity.id
_entity.type
_entity.pdbx_description
1 polymer ?
#
loop_
_entity_poly.entity_id
_entity_poly.type
_entity_poly.pdbx_seq_one_letter_code
_entity_poly.pdbx_strand_id
1 'polypeptide(L)'
;MNAPPSPVSSPARFGVHSEVGKLRRVLVGSPGLAHERLTPANREAMLFDDVFWVQQARTDHFDFVTKMQDRGVEVLEMGQLLSETLAIPSARDWVLQRRITPNHVGVGMLDELRGWLWELPPAQLARHLVGGLAVHELPFKPEGMFGPYLGPDGFVLPPLPNLMFTRDTSAWICGGVSLNPMHWPARR
;
A
#
# COMPACT_ATOMS: atom_id res chain seq x y z
N MET A 1 -43.79 12.98 28.08
CA MET A 1 -42.59 12.25 28.56
C MET A 1 -41.68 12.11 27.37
N ASN A 2 -40.60 12.94 27.31
CA ASN A 2 -39.62 12.85 26.23
C ASN A 2 -38.62 11.74 26.59
N ALA A 3 -38.44 10.76 25.68
CA ALA A 3 -37.40 9.75 25.82
C ALA A 3 -36.03 10.42 25.87
N PRO A 4 -35.09 9.91 26.68
CA PRO A 4 -33.74 10.44 26.70
C PRO A 4 -33.05 10.19 25.35
N PRO A 5 -32.20 11.11 24.87
CA PRO A 5 -31.47 10.93 23.63
C PRO A 5 -30.60 9.70 23.76
N SER A 6 -30.61 8.87 22.71
CA SER A 6 -29.74 7.71 22.59
C SER A 6 -28.27 8.13 22.73
N PRO A 7 -27.41 7.37 23.43
CA PRO A 7 -26.01 7.72 23.59
C PRO A 7 -25.36 7.78 22.21
N VAL A 8 -24.84 8.94 21.85
CA VAL A 8 -24.00 9.12 20.68
C VAL A 8 -22.81 8.19 20.89
N SER A 9 -22.69 7.16 20.05
CA SER A 9 -21.54 6.25 20.07
C SER A 9 -20.29 7.11 19.87
N SER A 10 -19.48 7.24 20.89
CA SER A 10 -18.19 7.90 20.77
C SER A 10 -17.41 7.24 19.65
N PRO A 11 -16.81 8.00 18.70
CA PRO A 11 -16.00 7.43 17.66
C PRO A 11 -14.93 6.53 18.30
N ALA A 12 -14.73 5.34 17.73
CA ALA A 12 -13.73 4.40 18.24
C ALA A 12 -12.38 5.12 18.33
N ARG A 13 -11.88 5.31 19.56
CA ARG A 13 -10.57 5.96 19.76
C ARG A 13 -9.50 4.96 19.37
N PHE A 14 -8.86 5.22 18.24
CA PHE A 14 -7.61 4.55 17.89
C PHE A 14 -6.48 5.11 18.76
N GLY A 15 -5.62 4.22 19.26
CA GLY A 15 -4.48 4.68 20.04
C GLY A 15 -3.72 3.53 20.68
N VAL A 16 -2.44 3.76 20.93
CA VAL A 16 -1.54 2.83 21.61
C VAL A 16 -1.05 3.48 22.90
N HIS A 17 -1.46 2.94 24.02
CA HIS A 17 -1.12 3.44 25.36
C HIS A 17 -0.07 2.58 26.06
N SER A 18 0.23 1.39 25.56
CA SER A 18 1.20 0.44 26.09
C SER A 18 1.61 -0.56 25.03
N GLU A 19 2.88 -0.88 24.97
CA GLU A 19 3.42 -1.93 24.08
C GLU A 19 3.36 -3.34 24.70
N VAL A 20 3.08 -3.42 25.99
CA VAL A 20 2.93 -4.68 26.74
C VAL A 20 1.48 -4.98 27.12
N GLY A 21 0.56 -4.12 26.75
CA GLY A 21 -0.88 -4.30 26.98
C GLY A 21 -1.49 -5.30 26.00
N LYS A 22 -2.76 -5.66 26.25
CA LYS A 22 -3.51 -6.56 25.35
C LYS A 22 -3.65 -5.91 23.96
N LEU A 23 -3.14 -6.57 22.95
CA LEU A 23 -3.35 -6.20 21.55
C LEU A 23 -4.82 -6.44 21.19
N ARG A 24 -5.49 -5.42 20.64
CA ARG A 24 -6.91 -5.50 20.25
C ARG A 24 -7.10 -5.38 18.74
N ARG A 25 -6.29 -4.54 18.10
CA ARG A 25 -6.34 -4.30 16.65
C ARG A 25 -4.93 -4.07 16.13
N VAL A 26 -4.62 -4.62 14.97
CA VAL A 26 -3.32 -4.47 14.33
C VAL A 26 -3.47 -4.31 12.82
N LEU A 27 -2.62 -3.48 12.23
CA LEU A 27 -2.48 -3.34 10.79
C LEU A 27 -1.30 -4.21 10.34
N VAL A 28 -1.52 -5.05 9.34
CA VAL A 28 -0.51 -5.91 8.74
C VAL A 28 -0.41 -5.66 7.24
N GLY A 29 0.74 -5.99 6.66
CA GLY A 29 0.96 -5.98 5.22
C GLY A 29 1.32 -7.37 4.74
N SER A 30 0.51 -7.92 3.85
CA SER A 30 0.74 -9.26 3.29
C SER A 30 1.80 -9.26 2.20
N PRO A 31 2.64 -10.31 2.07
CA PRO A 31 3.49 -10.50 0.90
C PRO A 31 2.66 -10.59 -0.39
N GLY A 32 3.03 -9.80 -1.40
CA GLY A 32 2.23 -9.68 -2.62
C GLY A 32 3.08 -9.40 -3.87
N LEU A 33 2.47 -8.80 -4.88
CA LEU A 33 3.08 -8.51 -6.18
C LEU A 33 4.42 -7.75 -6.06
N ALA A 34 4.54 -6.80 -5.11
CA ALA A 34 5.78 -6.06 -4.89
C ALA A 34 6.96 -7.00 -4.58
N HIS A 35 6.69 -8.09 -3.84
CA HIS A 35 7.71 -9.07 -3.45
C HIS A 35 8.00 -10.08 -4.58
N GLU A 36 7.00 -10.39 -5.43
CA GLU A 36 7.18 -11.21 -6.64
C GLU A 36 8.09 -10.52 -7.67
N ARG A 37 8.24 -9.20 -7.56
CA ARG A 37 9.10 -8.37 -8.44
C ARG A 37 10.51 -8.17 -7.90
N LEU A 38 10.84 -8.75 -6.76
CA LEU A 38 12.20 -8.78 -6.26
C LEU A 38 13.02 -9.74 -7.13
N THR A 39 14.18 -9.25 -7.56
CA THR A 39 15.16 -10.00 -8.33
C THR A 39 16.54 -9.83 -7.69
N PRO A 40 17.51 -10.70 -8.00
CA PRO A 40 18.89 -10.50 -7.54
C PRO A 40 19.49 -9.14 -7.93
N ALA A 41 19.01 -8.56 -9.04
CA ALA A 41 19.51 -7.29 -9.55
C ALA A 41 18.91 -6.05 -8.86
N ASN A 42 17.65 -6.14 -8.34
CA ASN A 42 16.98 -4.98 -7.76
C ASN A 42 16.78 -5.07 -6.24
N ARG A 43 17.06 -6.22 -5.61
CA ARG A 43 16.80 -6.46 -4.18
C ARG A 43 17.44 -5.41 -3.26
N GLU A 44 18.69 -5.03 -3.52
CA GLU A 44 19.41 -4.05 -2.71
C GLU A 44 18.75 -2.65 -2.80
N ALA A 45 18.38 -2.20 -4.00
CA ALA A 45 17.65 -0.95 -4.20
C ALA A 45 16.26 -0.98 -3.55
N MET A 46 15.66 -2.17 -3.42
CA MET A 46 14.38 -2.41 -2.74
C MET A 46 14.54 -2.67 -1.25
N LEU A 47 15.75 -2.56 -0.69
CA LEU A 47 16.10 -2.76 0.73
C LEU A 47 15.80 -4.18 1.24
N PHE A 48 16.10 -5.17 0.42
CA PHE A 48 16.05 -6.59 0.78
C PHE A 48 17.42 -7.23 0.63
N ASP A 49 17.79 -8.08 1.58
CA ASP A 49 19.09 -8.77 1.57
C ASP A 49 19.11 -9.86 0.49
N ASP A 50 17.97 -10.50 0.25
CA ASP A 50 17.83 -11.53 -0.78
C ASP A 50 16.40 -11.62 -1.31
N VAL A 51 16.23 -12.36 -2.40
CA VAL A 51 14.92 -12.78 -2.89
C VAL A 51 14.41 -13.96 -2.06
N PHE A 52 13.11 -14.09 -1.91
CA PHE A 52 12.51 -15.16 -1.11
C PHE A 52 11.30 -15.79 -1.85
N TRP A 53 10.93 -16.98 -1.42
CA TRP A 53 9.77 -17.65 -1.98
C TRP A 53 8.48 -17.04 -1.45
N VAL A 54 7.87 -16.16 -2.23
CA VAL A 54 6.70 -15.36 -1.86
C VAL A 54 5.50 -16.23 -1.46
N GLN A 55 5.31 -17.38 -2.12
CA GLN A 55 4.20 -18.27 -1.78
C GLN A 55 4.35 -18.85 -0.37
N GLN A 56 5.56 -19.23 0.03
CA GLN A 56 5.82 -19.69 1.41
C GLN A 56 5.61 -18.55 2.40
N ALA A 57 6.12 -17.35 2.08
CA ALA A 57 5.93 -16.18 2.92
C ALA A 57 4.44 -15.83 3.12
N ARG A 58 3.60 -16.02 2.10
CA ARG A 58 2.13 -15.88 2.24
C ARG A 58 1.54 -16.91 3.19
N THR A 59 1.99 -18.15 3.12
CA THR A 59 1.54 -19.22 4.03
C THR A 59 1.91 -18.90 5.47
N ASP A 60 3.17 -18.51 5.70
CA ASP A 60 3.66 -18.15 7.03
C ASP A 60 2.94 -16.91 7.58
N HIS A 61 2.68 -15.92 6.71
CA HIS A 61 1.91 -14.73 7.09
C HIS A 61 0.46 -15.08 7.43
N PHE A 62 -0.18 -15.95 6.67
CA PHE A 62 -1.54 -16.41 6.98
C PHE A 62 -1.61 -17.13 8.33
N ASP A 63 -0.66 -18.00 8.63
CA ASP A 63 -0.55 -18.67 9.93
C ASP A 63 -0.34 -17.66 11.08
N PHE A 64 0.51 -16.66 10.87
CA PHE A 64 0.72 -15.57 11.83
C PHE A 64 -0.57 -14.77 12.09
N VAL A 65 -1.30 -14.37 11.03
CA VAL A 65 -2.57 -13.65 11.12
C VAL A 65 -3.62 -14.49 11.86
N THR A 66 -3.75 -15.78 11.50
CA THR A 66 -4.69 -16.70 12.15
C THR A 66 -4.43 -16.80 13.65
N LYS A 67 -3.17 -16.93 14.06
CA LYS A 67 -2.80 -16.99 15.49
C LYS A 67 -3.16 -15.71 16.27
N MET A 68 -3.17 -14.55 15.63
CA MET A 68 -3.66 -13.31 16.25
C MET A 68 -5.18 -13.30 16.35
N GLN A 69 -5.87 -13.68 15.28
CA GLN A 69 -7.34 -13.74 15.23
C GLN A 69 -7.90 -14.74 16.27
N ASP A 70 -7.28 -15.90 16.45
CA ASP A 70 -7.63 -16.90 17.47
C ASP A 70 -7.52 -16.36 18.90
N ARG A 71 -6.70 -15.32 19.10
CA ARG A 71 -6.57 -14.59 20.37
C ARG A 71 -7.50 -13.41 20.51
N GLY A 72 -8.43 -13.25 19.57
CA GLY A 72 -9.41 -12.15 19.54
C GLY A 72 -8.82 -10.81 19.13
N VAL A 73 -7.72 -10.80 18.38
CA VAL A 73 -7.15 -9.58 17.78
C VAL A 73 -7.87 -9.31 16.45
N GLU A 74 -8.36 -8.09 16.28
CA GLU A 74 -8.85 -7.62 15.00
C GLU A 74 -7.65 -7.31 14.09
N VAL A 75 -7.48 -8.06 13.02
CA VAL A 75 -6.39 -7.89 12.06
C VAL A 75 -6.92 -7.17 10.83
N LEU A 76 -6.34 -6.02 10.54
CA LEU A 76 -6.62 -5.21 9.36
C LEU A 76 -5.50 -5.40 8.34
N GLU A 77 -5.86 -5.63 7.08
CA GLU A 77 -4.91 -5.84 6.01
C GLU A 77 -4.76 -4.56 5.18
N MET A 78 -3.51 -4.12 4.99
CA MET A 78 -3.17 -2.84 4.34
C MET A 78 -3.74 -2.74 2.93
N GLY A 79 -3.61 -3.77 2.11
CA GLY A 79 -4.08 -3.76 0.72
C GLY A 79 -5.61 -3.68 0.63
N GLN A 80 -6.31 -4.33 1.57
CA GLN A 80 -7.77 -4.25 1.65
C GLN A 80 -8.22 -2.84 2.05
N LEU A 81 -7.64 -2.26 3.10
CA LEU A 81 -7.97 -0.89 3.53
C LEU A 81 -7.66 0.14 2.44
N LEU A 82 -6.55 -0.04 1.72
CA LEU A 82 -6.22 0.81 0.58
C LEU A 82 -7.28 0.68 -0.51
N SER A 83 -7.70 -0.53 -0.85
CA SER A 83 -8.76 -0.78 -1.82
C SER A 83 -10.09 -0.11 -1.43
N GLU A 84 -10.51 -0.25 -0.17
CA GLU A 84 -11.70 0.39 0.38
C GLU A 84 -11.60 1.93 0.32
N THR A 85 -10.42 2.47 0.64
CA THR A 85 -10.15 3.91 0.55
C THR A 85 -10.22 4.40 -0.90
N LEU A 86 -9.66 3.66 -1.85
CA LEU A 86 -9.69 3.99 -3.27
C LEU A 86 -11.07 3.82 -3.92
N ALA A 87 -12.02 3.17 -3.27
CA ALA A 87 -13.42 3.16 -3.67
C ALA A 87 -14.11 4.52 -3.46
N ILE A 88 -13.52 5.39 -2.62
CA ILE A 88 -14.00 6.75 -2.37
C ILE A 88 -13.40 7.68 -3.44
N PRO A 89 -14.21 8.30 -4.33
CA PRO A 89 -13.69 9.08 -5.46
C PRO A 89 -12.71 10.20 -5.07
N SER A 90 -13.01 10.94 -4.02
CA SER A 90 -12.13 12.03 -3.54
C SER A 90 -10.79 11.52 -3.00
N ALA A 91 -10.77 10.37 -2.34
CA ALA A 91 -9.54 9.75 -1.86
C ALA A 91 -8.70 9.19 -3.02
N ARG A 92 -9.35 8.56 -4.01
CA ARG A 92 -8.72 8.09 -5.23
C ARG A 92 -8.04 9.23 -5.97
N ASP A 93 -8.76 10.32 -6.22
CA ASP A 93 -8.22 11.51 -6.88
C ASP A 93 -7.01 12.07 -6.12
N TRP A 94 -7.13 12.19 -4.80
CA TRP A 94 -6.06 12.67 -3.93
C TRP A 94 -4.79 11.81 -4.03
N VAL A 95 -4.92 10.49 -4.06
CA VAL A 95 -3.78 9.56 -4.20
C VAL A 95 -3.17 9.65 -5.58
N LEU A 96 -3.98 9.60 -6.65
CA LEU A 96 -3.50 9.63 -8.03
C LEU A 96 -2.79 10.94 -8.35
N GLN A 97 -3.31 12.09 -7.93
CA GLN A 97 -2.65 13.37 -8.14
C GLN A 97 -1.27 13.46 -7.48
N ARG A 98 -1.09 12.81 -6.32
CA ARG A 98 0.19 12.82 -5.60
C ARG A 98 1.17 11.76 -6.08
N ARG A 99 0.67 10.61 -6.46
CA ARG A 99 1.54 9.50 -6.87
C ARG A 99 1.92 9.56 -8.33
N ILE A 100 1.00 9.97 -9.20
CA ILE A 100 1.21 10.05 -10.65
C ILE A 100 1.51 11.51 -11.02
N THR A 101 2.77 11.87 -11.00
CA THR A 101 3.23 13.25 -11.28
C THR A 101 4.17 13.27 -12.48
N PRO A 102 4.35 14.43 -13.15
CA PRO A 102 5.29 14.55 -14.27
C PRO A 102 6.71 14.09 -13.91
N ASN A 103 7.13 14.30 -12.66
CA ASN A 103 8.46 13.91 -12.18
C ASN A 103 8.63 12.39 -12.04
N HIS A 104 7.53 11.65 -11.88
CA HIS A 104 7.55 10.19 -11.72
C HIS A 104 7.36 9.45 -13.03
N VAL A 105 6.44 9.94 -13.88
CA VAL A 105 6.02 9.20 -15.08
C VAL A 105 6.30 9.93 -16.40
N GLY A 106 6.85 11.14 -16.34
CA GLY A 106 7.03 11.99 -17.53
C GLY A 106 5.74 12.68 -17.97
N VAL A 107 5.88 13.75 -18.73
CA VAL A 107 4.73 14.57 -19.20
C VAL A 107 3.90 13.81 -20.24
N GLY A 108 4.57 13.10 -21.17
CA GLY A 108 3.89 12.46 -22.31
C GLY A 108 2.98 11.27 -21.95
N MET A 109 3.09 10.73 -20.74
CA MET A 109 2.28 9.59 -20.27
C MET A 109 1.26 9.98 -19.20
N LEU A 110 1.38 11.20 -18.66
CA LEU A 110 0.72 11.59 -17.43
C LEU A 110 -0.80 11.45 -17.48
N ASP A 111 -1.44 12.05 -18.47
CA ASP A 111 -2.89 12.13 -18.55
C ASP A 111 -3.51 10.78 -18.92
N GLU A 112 -2.90 10.06 -19.85
CA GLU A 112 -3.36 8.74 -20.27
C GLU A 112 -3.24 7.71 -19.13
N LEU A 113 -2.10 7.73 -18.42
CA LEU A 113 -1.90 6.84 -17.27
C LEU A 113 -2.87 7.17 -16.12
N ARG A 114 -3.08 8.44 -15.81
CA ARG A 114 -4.06 8.83 -14.77
C ARG A 114 -5.47 8.43 -15.15
N GLY A 115 -5.88 8.67 -16.39
CA GLY A 115 -7.19 8.29 -16.90
C GLY A 115 -7.44 6.78 -16.78
N TRP A 116 -6.48 5.99 -17.25
CA TRP A 116 -6.57 4.53 -17.14
C TRP A 116 -6.62 4.03 -15.69
N LEU A 117 -5.72 4.53 -14.84
CA LEU A 117 -5.69 4.15 -13.41
C LEU A 117 -6.98 4.57 -12.69
N TRP A 118 -7.61 5.68 -13.12
CA TRP A 118 -8.87 6.12 -12.54
C TRP A 118 -10.03 5.13 -12.83
N GLU A 119 -10.04 4.50 -13.98
CA GLU A 119 -11.08 3.56 -14.40
C GLU A 119 -10.92 2.16 -13.79
N LEU A 120 -9.77 1.84 -13.22
CA LEU A 120 -9.51 0.52 -12.64
C LEU A 120 -10.43 0.23 -11.45
N PRO A 121 -10.84 -1.03 -11.25
CA PRO A 121 -11.44 -1.46 -10.00
C PRO A 121 -10.52 -1.13 -8.81
N PRO A 122 -11.07 -0.70 -7.64
CA PRO A 122 -10.26 -0.26 -6.50
C PRO A 122 -9.18 -1.26 -6.06
N ALA A 123 -9.50 -2.55 -6.08
CA ALA A 123 -8.55 -3.61 -5.71
C ALA A 123 -7.38 -3.73 -6.71
N GLN A 124 -7.67 -3.55 -8.00
CA GLN A 124 -6.62 -3.56 -9.04
C GLN A 124 -5.75 -2.32 -8.93
N LEU A 125 -6.35 -1.15 -8.73
CA LEU A 125 -5.60 0.09 -8.50
C LEU A 125 -4.70 -0.03 -7.27
N ALA A 126 -5.21 -0.52 -6.14
CA ALA A 126 -4.40 -0.77 -4.94
C ALA A 126 -3.23 -1.71 -5.22
N ARG A 127 -3.48 -2.80 -5.98
CA ARG A 127 -2.45 -3.75 -6.38
C ARG A 127 -1.33 -3.10 -7.19
N HIS A 128 -1.66 -2.23 -8.16
CA HIS A 128 -0.65 -1.52 -8.97
C HIS A 128 0.09 -0.44 -8.17
N LEU A 129 -0.60 0.29 -7.31
CA LEU A 129 0.04 1.32 -6.48
C LEU A 129 1.07 0.74 -5.50
N VAL A 130 0.82 -0.44 -4.97
CA VAL A 130 1.74 -1.13 -4.04
C VAL A 130 2.68 -2.06 -4.78
N GLY A 131 2.13 -2.88 -5.68
CA GLY A 131 2.89 -3.89 -6.43
C GLY A 131 3.79 -3.31 -7.50
N GLY A 132 3.58 -2.06 -7.88
CA GLY A 132 4.24 -1.43 -9.02
C GLY A 132 3.50 -1.70 -10.33
N LEU A 133 3.97 -1.05 -11.39
CA LEU A 133 3.44 -1.16 -12.75
C LEU A 133 4.60 -1.13 -13.75
N ALA A 134 4.82 -2.23 -14.47
CA ALA A 134 5.84 -2.29 -15.51
C ALA A 134 5.30 -1.74 -16.85
N VAL A 135 6.22 -1.31 -17.73
CA VAL A 135 5.87 -0.76 -19.05
C VAL A 135 5.03 -1.73 -19.87
N HIS A 136 5.37 -3.03 -19.86
CA HIS A 136 4.64 -4.06 -20.62
C HIS A 136 3.22 -4.35 -20.11
N GLU A 137 2.87 -3.88 -18.91
CA GLU A 137 1.52 -4.04 -18.32
C GLU A 137 0.58 -2.89 -18.70
N LEU A 138 1.09 -1.84 -19.34
CA LEU A 138 0.26 -0.73 -19.80
C LEU A 138 -0.67 -1.16 -20.93
N PRO A 139 -1.95 -0.74 -20.93
CA PRO A 139 -2.88 -1.04 -22.03
C PRO A 139 -2.66 -0.16 -23.27
N PHE A 140 -1.72 0.76 -23.21
CA PHE A 140 -1.36 1.71 -24.25
C PHE A 140 0.16 1.77 -24.42
N LYS A 141 0.59 2.29 -25.57
CA LYS A 141 2.02 2.50 -25.84
C LYS A 141 2.44 3.85 -25.26
N PRO A 142 3.43 3.86 -24.35
CA PRO A 142 3.92 5.13 -23.79
C PRO A 142 4.45 6.08 -24.88
N GLU A 143 3.95 7.30 -24.88
CA GLU A 143 4.50 8.35 -25.73
C GLU A 143 5.73 9.01 -25.08
N GLY A 144 6.61 9.58 -25.91
CA GLY A 144 7.82 10.27 -25.47
C GLY A 144 8.99 9.35 -25.17
N MET A 145 10.02 9.90 -24.53
CA MET A 145 11.29 9.19 -24.30
C MET A 145 11.28 8.27 -23.08
N PHE A 146 10.32 8.43 -22.19
CA PHE A 146 10.32 7.74 -20.89
C PHE A 146 10.11 6.23 -21.03
N GLY A 147 9.12 5.81 -21.84
CA GLY A 147 8.87 4.39 -22.10
C GLY A 147 10.07 3.64 -22.74
N PRO A 148 10.64 4.16 -23.86
CA PRO A 148 11.86 3.58 -24.45
C PRO A 148 13.07 3.58 -23.50
N TYR A 149 13.21 4.59 -22.64
CA TYR A 149 14.30 4.66 -21.66
C TYR A 149 14.19 3.56 -20.59
N LEU A 150 12.99 3.28 -20.10
CA LEU A 150 12.77 2.24 -19.09
C LEU A 150 12.90 0.81 -19.67
N GLY A 151 12.60 0.64 -20.95
CA GLY A 151 12.45 -0.68 -21.53
C GLY A 151 11.17 -1.40 -21.08
N PRO A 152 10.88 -2.59 -21.65
CA PRO A 152 9.61 -3.28 -21.40
C PRO A 152 9.42 -3.72 -19.94
N ASP A 153 10.48 -4.11 -19.27
CA ASP A 153 10.48 -4.61 -17.89
C ASP A 153 10.73 -3.50 -16.85
N GLY A 154 10.96 -2.26 -17.32
CA GLY A 154 11.13 -1.11 -16.45
C GLY A 154 9.83 -0.73 -15.78
N PHE A 155 9.92 -0.15 -14.59
CA PHE A 155 8.74 0.23 -13.80
C PHE A 155 8.36 1.69 -14.05
N VAL A 156 7.14 1.89 -14.53
CA VAL A 156 6.45 3.20 -14.54
C VAL A 156 6.11 3.62 -13.11
N LEU A 157 5.61 2.67 -12.32
CA LEU A 157 5.46 2.82 -10.89
C LEU A 157 6.33 1.75 -10.21
N PRO A 158 7.34 2.15 -9.44
CA PRO A 158 8.18 1.18 -8.74
C PRO A 158 7.38 0.41 -7.69
N PRO A 159 7.69 -0.87 -7.48
CA PRO A 159 7.08 -1.66 -6.41
C PRO A 159 7.50 -1.14 -5.04
N LEU A 160 6.61 -1.29 -4.04
CA LEU A 160 6.81 -0.88 -2.66
C LEU A 160 6.82 -2.08 -1.71
N PRO A 161 7.81 -2.99 -1.80
CA PRO A 161 7.81 -4.21 -0.99
C PRO A 161 7.94 -3.92 0.52
N ASN A 162 8.57 -2.81 0.89
CA ASN A 162 8.72 -2.40 2.28
C ASN A 162 7.42 -1.87 2.93
N LEU A 163 6.33 -1.73 2.17
CA LEU A 163 5.03 -1.33 2.74
C LEU A 163 4.47 -2.39 3.70
N MET A 164 4.97 -3.64 3.65
CA MET A 164 4.66 -4.66 4.64
C MET A 164 5.08 -4.27 6.07
N PHE A 165 6.08 -3.40 6.23
CA PHE A 165 6.53 -2.87 7.52
C PHE A 165 5.69 -1.65 7.93
N THR A 166 4.46 -1.91 8.37
CA THR A 166 3.44 -0.88 8.62
C THR A 166 3.79 0.11 9.72
N ARG A 167 4.66 -0.27 10.65
CA ARG A 167 5.08 0.59 11.77
C ARG A 167 6.04 1.71 11.34
N ASP A 168 6.85 1.50 10.33
CA ASP A 168 7.85 2.48 9.92
C ASP A 168 7.22 3.76 9.35
N THR A 169 6.11 3.61 8.65
CA THR A 169 5.39 4.71 7.99
C THR A 169 4.46 5.47 8.92
N SER A 170 3.99 4.83 10.00
CA SER A 170 3.09 5.45 10.97
C SER A 170 3.27 4.87 12.36
N ALA A 171 3.42 5.73 13.37
CA ALA A 171 3.48 5.34 14.76
C ALA A 171 2.26 5.88 15.51
N TRP A 172 1.53 4.99 16.18
CA TRP A 172 0.35 5.32 16.96
C TRP A 172 0.72 5.48 18.42
N ILE A 173 0.51 6.68 18.96
CA ILE A 173 0.92 7.05 20.32
C ILE A 173 -0.25 7.71 21.02
N CYS A 174 -0.69 7.16 22.14
CA CYS A 174 -1.87 7.59 22.86
C CYS A 174 -3.09 7.69 21.92
N GLY A 175 -3.67 8.84 21.75
CA GLY A 175 -4.82 9.08 20.85
C GLY A 175 -4.45 9.73 19.52
N GLY A 176 -3.18 9.70 19.12
CA GLY A 176 -2.68 10.31 17.90
C GLY A 176 -1.89 9.35 17.01
N VAL A 177 -1.58 9.80 15.81
CA VAL A 177 -0.72 9.10 14.85
C VAL A 177 0.35 10.05 14.33
N SER A 178 1.59 9.61 14.36
CA SER A 178 2.70 10.25 13.67
C SER A 178 2.84 9.62 12.29
N LEU A 179 2.86 10.45 11.25
CA LEU A 179 3.20 10.02 9.90
C LEU A 179 4.68 10.33 9.66
N ASN A 180 5.43 9.32 9.31
CA ASN A 180 6.88 9.42 9.19
C ASN A 180 7.28 9.52 7.72
N PRO A 181 7.96 10.59 7.29
CA PRO A 181 8.50 10.68 5.94
C PRO A 181 9.60 9.62 5.75
N MET A 182 9.47 8.84 4.69
CA MET A 182 10.46 7.83 4.36
C MET A 182 11.58 8.43 3.51
N HIS A 183 12.83 8.05 3.80
CA HIS A 183 14.00 8.53 3.06
C HIS A 183 14.17 7.79 1.73
N TRP A 184 14.10 6.46 1.77
CA TRP A 184 14.39 5.62 0.61
C TRP A 184 13.23 5.54 -0.40
N PRO A 185 13.50 5.58 -1.72
CA PRO A 185 12.47 5.46 -2.74
C PRO A 185 11.60 4.20 -2.62
N ALA A 186 12.20 3.07 -2.23
CA ALA A 186 11.49 1.80 -2.00
C ALA A 186 10.45 1.83 -0.87
N ARG A 187 10.36 2.94 -0.14
CA ARG A 187 9.41 3.15 0.97
C ARG A 187 8.46 4.33 0.78
N ARG A 188 8.53 5.02 -0.37
CA ARG A 188 7.74 6.23 -0.65
C ARG A 188 6.55 5.97 -1.55
#